data_3e3f6920bff1fff18fba016c71bc2d72
#
_entry.id   3e3f6920bff1fff18fba016c71bc2d72
#
_cell.length_a   1.000
_cell.length_b   1.000
_cell.length_c   1.000
_cell.angle_alpha   90.00
_cell.angle_beta   90.00
_cell.angle_gamma   90.00
#
_symmetry.space_group_name_H-M   'P 1'
#
loop_
_entity.id
_entity.type
_entity.pdbx_description
1 polymer ?
#
loop_
_entity_poly.entity_id
_entity_poly.type
_entity_poly.pdbx_seq_one_letter_code
_entity_poly.pdbx_strand_id
1 'polypeptide(L)'
;MKNNIEISLVLCLVLLVSPLNAEDWSGFLGPKRNGQAFPNIETFVKEPQLIWSAPVGEGFSGPIVFAETVFLHHRNQNSEEITAFALKSGKVNWKKSFATTYKDDFSRGDGPRSTPAVNKTAIVSISPDGLLRALNTTNGQLLWEKDLISEFESSKIFFGFGSSPLIIDEKLIVMAGGKKAGCICLDIKNGAIIWKSESFKGSYASPVVAKIGGEDVVLLFQRDGLSILKLTDGSNMG
;
A
#
# COMPACT_ATOMS: atom_id res chain seq x y z
N MET A 1 -3.11 45.13 -62.50
CA MET A 1 -2.31 45.05 -61.25
C MET A 1 -3.03 44.07 -60.33
N LYS A 2 -2.52 42.83 -60.18
CA LYS A 2 -3.10 41.80 -59.28
C LYS A 2 -2.22 41.81 -58.06
N ASN A 3 -2.79 42.15 -56.90
CA ASN A 3 -2.11 42.06 -55.62
C ASN A 3 -2.22 40.63 -55.09
N ASN A 4 -1.12 39.93 -55.04
CA ASN A 4 -1.01 38.68 -54.36
C ASN A 4 -0.78 38.95 -52.85
N ILE A 5 -1.75 38.56 -52.03
CA ILE A 5 -1.62 38.55 -50.55
C ILE A 5 -1.04 37.17 -50.19
N GLU A 6 0.23 37.13 -49.80
CA GLU A 6 0.83 35.93 -49.20
C GLU A 6 0.40 35.86 -47.74
N ILE A 7 -0.40 34.85 -47.40
CA ILE A 7 -0.77 34.53 -46.04
C ILE A 7 0.32 33.61 -45.48
N SER A 8 1.20 34.16 -44.64
CA SER A 8 2.20 33.38 -43.90
C SER A 8 1.49 32.69 -42.72
N LEU A 9 1.33 31.38 -42.86
CA LEU A 9 0.78 30.54 -41.77
C LEU A 9 1.90 30.23 -40.74
N VAL A 10 1.94 30.96 -39.64
CA VAL A 10 2.84 30.65 -38.53
C VAL A 10 2.23 29.52 -37.71
N LEU A 11 2.77 28.30 -37.92
CA LEU A 11 2.42 27.12 -37.16
C LEU A 11 3.09 27.20 -35.79
N CYS A 12 2.37 27.68 -34.77
CA CYS A 12 2.81 27.60 -33.37
C CYS A 12 2.79 26.13 -32.91
N LEU A 13 3.94 25.47 -32.94
CA LEU A 13 4.12 24.14 -32.35
C LEU A 13 4.13 24.30 -30.82
N VAL A 14 2.98 24.15 -30.17
CA VAL A 14 2.89 24.05 -28.71
C VAL A 14 3.42 22.68 -28.35
N LEU A 15 4.70 22.61 -27.96
CA LEU A 15 5.25 21.44 -27.28
C LEU A 15 4.53 21.31 -25.94
N LEU A 16 3.53 20.43 -25.88
CA LEU A 16 2.97 19.93 -24.63
C LEU A 16 4.08 19.13 -23.93
N VAL A 17 4.91 19.81 -23.18
CA VAL A 17 5.77 19.16 -22.19
C VAL A 17 4.82 18.64 -21.12
N SER A 18 4.39 17.39 -21.26
CA SER A 18 3.73 16.71 -20.14
C SER A 18 4.70 16.72 -18.98
N PRO A 19 4.34 17.25 -17.81
CA PRO A 19 5.19 17.12 -16.66
C PRO A 19 5.46 15.62 -16.46
N LEU A 20 6.72 15.23 -16.37
CA LEU A 20 7.13 13.90 -15.92
C LEU A 20 6.69 13.79 -14.46
N ASN A 21 5.42 13.44 -14.25
CA ASN A 21 4.94 13.11 -12.92
C ASN A 21 5.56 11.77 -12.57
N ALA A 22 6.40 11.77 -11.53
CA ALA A 22 6.84 10.53 -10.92
C ALA A 22 5.57 9.73 -10.51
N GLU A 23 5.56 8.45 -10.83
CA GLU A 23 4.45 7.58 -10.44
C GLU A 23 4.43 7.44 -8.92
N ASP A 24 3.25 7.44 -8.33
CA ASP A 24 3.08 7.23 -6.91
C ASP A 24 3.69 5.88 -6.45
N TRP A 25 4.29 5.85 -5.27
CA TRP A 25 4.78 4.62 -4.63
C TRP A 25 3.75 4.15 -3.61
N SER A 26 2.59 3.70 -4.07
CA SER A 26 1.36 3.56 -3.31
C SER A 26 1.26 2.33 -2.40
N GLY A 27 2.32 1.54 -2.27
CA GLY A 27 2.34 0.34 -1.42
C GLY A 27 3.68 -0.37 -1.40
N PHE A 28 3.70 -1.53 -0.78
CA PHE A 28 4.88 -2.38 -0.65
C PHE A 28 5.50 -2.71 -2.02
N LEU A 29 6.79 -2.40 -2.21
CA LEU A 29 7.54 -2.56 -3.46
C LEU A 29 6.97 -1.75 -4.64
N GLY A 30 6.23 -0.68 -4.38
CA GLY A 30 5.72 0.25 -5.38
C GLY A 30 4.48 -0.24 -6.15
N PRO A 31 4.05 0.50 -7.18
CA PRO A 31 2.77 0.24 -7.85
C PRO A 31 2.70 -1.12 -8.55
N LYS A 32 3.82 -1.61 -9.05
CA LYS A 32 3.94 -2.94 -9.68
C LYS A 32 4.37 -4.04 -8.70
N ARG A 33 4.61 -3.72 -7.44
CA ARG A 33 5.08 -4.63 -6.38
C ARG A 33 6.34 -5.44 -6.75
N ASN A 34 7.22 -4.86 -7.54
CA ASN A 34 8.46 -5.50 -8.02
C ASN A 34 9.73 -4.77 -7.56
N GLY A 35 9.59 -3.71 -6.77
CA GLY A 35 10.72 -2.91 -6.26
C GLY A 35 11.43 -2.07 -7.33
N GLN A 36 10.86 -1.98 -8.52
CA GLN A 36 11.44 -1.19 -9.61
C GLN A 36 10.84 0.22 -9.60
N ALA A 37 11.69 1.21 -9.46
CA ALA A 37 11.36 2.58 -9.78
C ALA A 37 11.39 2.77 -11.32
N PHE A 38 10.85 3.89 -11.81
CA PHE A 38 10.76 4.13 -13.25
C PHE A 38 12.08 3.99 -13.99
N PRO A 39 12.03 3.56 -15.27
CA PRO A 39 13.22 3.32 -16.08
C PRO A 39 14.08 4.59 -16.34
N ASN A 40 13.61 5.77 -15.91
CA ASN A 40 14.27 7.04 -16.16
C ASN A 40 14.89 7.69 -14.91
N ILE A 41 15.18 6.93 -13.85
CA ILE A 41 16.04 7.44 -12.81
C ILE A 41 17.46 7.52 -13.37
N GLU A 42 17.89 8.72 -13.72
CA GLU A 42 19.27 8.97 -14.08
C GLU A 42 20.18 8.64 -12.89
N THR A 43 21.32 8.04 -13.17
CA THR A 43 22.37 7.83 -12.17
C THR A 43 22.70 9.16 -11.53
N PHE A 44 22.73 9.25 -10.21
CA PHE A 44 23.09 10.47 -9.52
C PHE A 44 24.51 10.89 -9.93
N VAL A 45 24.63 11.99 -10.65
CA VAL A 45 25.91 12.60 -11.03
C VAL A 45 26.51 13.37 -9.85
N LYS A 46 25.69 13.73 -8.86
CA LYS A 46 26.08 14.43 -7.61
C LYS A 46 25.44 13.74 -6.42
N GLU A 47 26.04 13.89 -5.24
CA GLU A 47 25.43 13.43 -4.00
C GLU A 47 24.02 14.01 -3.82
N PRO A 48 23.03 13.18 -3.43
CA PRO A 48 21.69 13.65 -3.14
C PRO A 48 21.71 14.71 -2.03
N GLN A 49 20.96 15.78 -2.21
CA GLN A 49 20.79 16.79 -1.17
C GLN A 49 19.66 16.42 -0.24
N LEU A 50 19.89 16.54 1.07
CA LEU A 50 18.82 16.40 2.07
C LEU A 50 17.87 17.59 1.95
N ILE A 51 16.62 17.32 1.59
CA ILE A 51 15.57 18.35 1.49
C ILE A 51 14.89 18.54 2.85
N TRP A 52 14.53 17.46 3.51
CA TRP A 52 13.94 17.48 4.85
C TRP A 52 14.16 16.15 5.58
N SER A 53 14.01 16.17 6.89
CA SER A 53 13.94 14.98 7.74
C SER A 53 12.88 15.19 8.81
N ALA A 54 12.30 14.09 9.31
CA ALA A 54 11.31 14.13 10.36
C ALA A 54 11.60 13.04 11.40
N PRO A 55 11.43 13.32 12.70
CA PRO A 55 11.49 12.31 13.74
C PRO A 55 10.27 11.40 13.62
N VAL A 56 10.50 10.10 13.66
CA VAL A 56 9.46 9.07 13.63
C VAL A 56 9.75 8.01 14.69
N GLY A 57 8.74 7.22 15.04
CA GLY A 57 8.92 6.09 15.95
C GLY A 57 9.49 4.85 15.25
N GLU A 58 9.53 3.74 15.99
CA GLU A 58 10.05 2.47 15.50
C GLU A 58 9.09 1.74 14.54
N GLY A 59 9.64 0.84 13.73
CA GLY A 59 8.88 -0.03 12.83
C GLY A 59 9.70 -0.56 11.68
N PHE A 60 9.10 -1.48 10.93
CA PHE A 60 9.66 -2.11 9.74
C PHE A 60 8.84 -1.79 8.49
N SER A 61 7.81 -0.96 8.65
CA SER A 61 6.99 -0.47 7.55
C SER A 61 7.79 0.45 6.64
N GLY A 62 7.71 0.24 5.33
CA GLY A 62 8.26 1.18 4.37
C GLY A 62 7.40 2.44 4.23
N PRO A 63 8.00 3.61 3.95
CA PRO A 63 7.24 4.78 3.54
C PRO A 63 6.59 4.54 2.17
N ILE A 64 5.40 5.10 1.98
CA ILE A 64 4.69 5.09 0.70
C ILE A 64 4.35 6.51 0.29
N VAL A 65 4.19 6.73 -1.02
CA VAL A 65 3.93 8.05 -1.59
C VAL A 65 2.68 8.00 -2.45
N PHE A 66 1.78 8.94 -2.25
CA PHE A 66 0.60 9.13 -3.08
C PHE A 66 0.21 10.61 -3.09
N ALA A 67 -0.05 11.16 -4.28
CA ALA A 67 -0.53 12.53 -4.48
C ALA A 67 0.22 13.57 -3.63
N GLU A 68 1.54 13.70 -3.77
CA GLU A 68 2.41 14.67 -3.06
C GLU A 68 2.44 14.48 -1.53
N THR A 69 2.05 13.31 -1.03
CA THR A 69 2.05 12.98 0.40
C THR A 69 2.85 11.71 0.66
N VAL A 70 3.74 11.76 1.64
CA VAL A 70 4.45 10.59 2.18
C VAL A 70 3.68 10.07 3.38
N PHE A 71 3.36 8.79 3.40
CA PHE A 71 2.71 8.15 4.54
C PHE A 71 3.66 7.14 5.18
N LEU A 72 3.66 7.11 6.50
CA LEU A 72 4.42 6.15 7.27
C LEU A 72 3.57 5.58 8.40
N HIS A 73 3.60 4.25 8.55
CA HIS A 73 3.06 3.54 9.70
C HIS A 73 4.21 3.20 10.63
N HIS A 74 4.21 3.74 11.84
CA HIS A 74 5.27 3.58 12.82
C HIS A 74 4.69 3.50 14.23
N ARG A 75 5.50 3.16 15.21
CA ARG A 75 5.11 3.13 16.61
C ARG A 75 5.85 4.17 17.42
N ASN A 76 5.11 4.93 18.19
CA ASN A 76 5.63 5.86 19.17
C ASN A 76 5.15 5.44 20.57
N GLN A 77 6.05 4.92 21.39
CA GLN A 77 5.74 4.37 22.72
C GLN A 77 4.64 3.30 22.66
N ASN A 78 3.47 3.58 23.26
CA ASN A 78 2.32 2.68 23.34
C ASN A 78 1.25 2.98 22.27
N SER A 79 1.62 3.64 21.19
CA SER A 79 0.70 3.98 20.10
C SER A 79 1.30 3.67 18.74
N GLU A 80 0.56 2.98 17.90
CA GLU A 80 0.83 2.94 16.48
C GLU A 80 0.29 4.20 15.83
N GLU A 81 1.09 4.79 14.97
CA GLU A 81 0.78 6.05 14.31
C GLU A 81 0.86 5.89 12.79
N ILE A 82 -0.13 6.45 12.10
CA ILE A 82 -0.02 6.71 10.68
C ILE A 82 0.14 8.22 10.53
N THR A 83 1.27 8.62 9.96
CA THR A 83 1.60 10.03 9.76
C THR A 83 1.69 10.33 8.26
N ALA A 84 1.03 11.39 7.84
CA ALA A 84 1.06 11.92 6.49
C ALA A 84 1.90 13.20 6.45
N PHE A 85 2.96 13.19 5.66
CA PHE A 85 3.87 14.33 5.48
C PHE A 85 3.73 14.90 4.08
N ALA A 86 3.78 16.22 3.94
CA ALA A 86 3.90 16.85 2.64
C ALA A 86 5.23 16.47 1.98
N LEU A 87 5.21 15.89 0.79
CA LEU A 87 6.38 15.35 0.08
C LEU A 87 7.51 16.38 -0.05
N LYS A 88 7.17 17.62 -0.37
CA LYS A 88 8.17 18.69 -0.62
C LYS A 88 8.79 19.30 0.62
N SER A 89 8.12 19.23 1.78
CA SER A 89 8.55 20.00 2.97
C SER A 89 8.69 19.16 4.24
N GLY A 90 8.21 17.91 4.27
CA GLY A 90 8.16 17.10 5.47
C GLY A 90 7.18 17.60 6.54
N LYS A 91 6.39 18.66 6.24
CA LYS A 91 5.37 19.15 7.17
C LYS A 91 4.29 18.09 7.35
N VAL A 92 3.88 17.85 8.60
CA VAL A 92 2.79 16.92 8.91
C VAL A 92 1.46 17.53 8.42
N ASN A 93 0.81 16.83 7.50
CA ASN A 93 -0.54 17.16 7.04
C ASN A 93 -1.57 16.67 8.06
N TRP A 94 -1.45 15.42 8.48
CA TRP A 94 -2.24 14.81 9.54
C TRP A 94 -1.50 13.63 10.18
N LYS A 95 -1.94 13.28 11.38
CA LYS A 95 -1.48 12.11 12.13
C LYS A 95 -2.65 11.45 12.83
N LYS A 96 -2.70 10.12 12.79
CA LYS A 96 -3.68 9.32 13.52
C LYS A 96 -2.96 8.29 14.38
N SER A 97 -3.32 8.25 15.67
CA SER A 97 -2.74 7.35 16.65
C SER A 97 -3.77 6.35 17.16
N PHE A 98 -3.32 5.13 17.41
CA PHE A 98 -4.09 4.03 17.98
C PHE A 98 -3.30 3.41 19.11
N ALA A 99 -3.91 3.28 20.28
CA ALA A 99 -3.27 2.60 21.40
C ALA A 99 -2.98 1.15 21.05
N THR A 100 -1.81 0.64 21.43
CA THR A 100 -1.43 -0.75 21.24
C THR A 100 -0.70 -1.28 22.48
N THR A 101 -0.98 -2.54 22.79
CA THR A 101 -0.27 -3.30 23.82
C THR A 101 0.61 -4.40 23.20
N TYR A 102 0.70 -4.42 21.87
CA TYR A 102 1.55 -5.41 21.20
C TYR A 102 2.97 -5.37 21.75
N LYS A 103 3.51 -6.56 21.97
CA LYS A 103 4.92 -6.80 22.31
C LYS A 103 5.45 -7.90 21.41
N ASP A 104 6.66 -7.68 20.92
CA ASP A 104 7.38 -8.69 20.19
C ASP A 104 8.04 -9.67 21.16
N ASP A 105 7.66 -10.95 21.05
CA ASP A 105 8.14 -12.01 21.96
C ASP A 105 9.66 -12.25 21.85
N PHE A 106 10.30 -11.74 20.81
CA PHE A 106 11.73 -11.93 20.51
C PHE A 106 12.56 -10.66 20.67
N SER A 107 11.97 -9.58 21.19
CA SER A 107 12.64 -8.28 21.39
C SER A 107 13.29 -7.71 20.11
N ARG A 108 12.66 -7.93 18.96
CA ARG A 108 13.11 -7.42 17.66
C ARG A 108 12.51 -6.05 17.32
N GLY A 109 11.75 -5.47 18.24
CA GLY A 109 11.03 -4.21 18.09
C GLY A 109 9.52 -4.41 18.04
N ASP A 110 8.79 -3.48 18.61
CA ASP A 110 7.34 -3.56 18.81
C ASP A 110 6.55 -2.85 17.70
N GLY A 111 7.23 -2.23 16.74
CA GLY A 111 6.58 -1.44 15.68
C GLY A 111 5.95 -2.27 14.55
N PRO A 112 5.14 -1.63 13.70
CA PRO A 112 4.47 -2.28 12.58
C PRO A 112 5.44 -2.87 11.56
N ARG A 113 5.08 -4.01 10.98
CA ARG A 113 5.87 -4.76 10.00
C ARG A 113 5.31 -4.66 8.60
N SER A 114 4.01 -4.50 8.50
CA SER A 114 3.28 -4.35 7.24
C SER A 114 3.46 -2.93 6.69
N THR A 115 3.85 -2.80 5.43
CA THR A 115 3.81 -1.52 4.72
C THR A 115 2.37 -1.22 4.31
N PRO A 116 1.84 -0.02 4.58
CA PRO A 116 0.49 0.35 4.17
C PRO A 116 0.32 0.32 2.64
N ALA A 117 -0.93 0.32 2.21
CA ALA A 117 -1.29 0.60 0.83
C ALA A 117 -2.25 1.79 0.79
N VAL A 118 -2.18 2.61 -0.28
CA VAL A 118 -2.97 3.84 -0.39
C VAL A 118 -3.51 4.01 -1.81
N ASN A 119 -4.72 4.55 -1.89
CA ASN A 119 -5.31 5.12 -3.11
C ASN A 119 -6.00 6.44 -2.76
N LYS A 120 -6.76 7.03 -3.70
CA LYS A 120 -7.50 8.27 -3.49
C LYS A 120 -8.55 8.19 -2.38
N THR A 121 -9.04 7.01 -2.05
CA THR A 121 -10.13 6.78 -1.09
C THR A 121 -9.61 6.56 0.32
N ALA A 122 -8.65 5.65 0.45
CA ALA A 122 -8.16 5.21 1.75
C ALA A 122 -6.67 4.87 1.76
N ILE A 123 -6.05 5.05 2.93
CA ILE A 123 -4.82 4.38 3.32
C ILE A 123 -5.19 3.21 4.24
N VAL A 124 -4.67 2.04 3.93
CA VAL A 124 -4.95 0.81 4.68
C VAL A 124 -3.68 0.30 5.34
N SER A 125 -3.76 0.01 6.62
CA SER A 125 -2.65 -0.54 7.43
C SER A 125 -3.08 -1.79 8.16
N ILE A 126 -2.12 -2.65 8.48
CA ILE A 126 -2.29 -3.81 9.36
C ILE A 126 -1.32 -3.67 10.50
N SER A 127 -1.82 -3.70 11.73
CA SER A 127 -0.98 -3.71 12.93
C SER A 127 -0.42 -5.11 13.21
N PRO A 128 0.68 -5.24 13.97
CA PRO A 128 1.25 -6.55 14.30
C PRO A 128 0.30 -7.48 15.05
N ASP A 129 -0.68 -6.94 15.77
CA ASP A 129 -1.73 -7.68 16.48
C ASP A 129 -2.96 -8.03 15.62
N GLY A 130 -2.95 -7.66 14.32
CA GLY A 130 -3.95 -8.10 13.35
C GLY A 130 -5.12 -7.14 13.15
N LEU A 131 -5.02 -5.90 13.64
CA LEU A 131 -6.03 -4.88 13.37
C LEU A 131 -5.80 -4.26 11.99
N LEU A 132 -6.71 -4.51 11.09
CA LEU A 132 -6.76 -3.96 9.74
C LEU A 132 -7.60 -2.67 9.77
N ARG A 133 -6.99 -1.55 9.40
CA ARG A 133 -7.61 -0.23 9.46
C ARG A 133 -7.57 0.48 8.12
N ALA A 134 -8.67 1.07 7.73
CA ALA A 134 -8.74 2.01 6.62
C ALA A 134 -9.01 3.42 7.13
N LEU A 135 -8.17 4.37 6.72
CA LEU A 135 -8.31 5.78 7.04
C LEU A 135 -8.53 6.58 5.75
N ASN A 136 -9.29 7.63 5.84
CA ASN A 136 -9.42 8.58 4.75
C ASN A 136 -8.05 9.17 4.39
N THR A 137 -7.65 9.05 3.14
CA THR A 137 -6.32 9.47 2.66
C THR A 137 -6.03 10.94 2.90
N THR A 138 -7.06 11.80 2.83
CA THR A 138 -6.89 13.25 2.90
C THR A 138 -6.74 13.77 4.33
N ASN A 139 -7.46 13.18 5.31
CA ASN A 139 -7.56 13.74 6.66
C ASN A 139 -7.28 12.75 7.80
N GLY A 140 -7.01 11.48 7.49
CA GLY A 140 -6.71 10.45 8.49
C GLY A 140 -7.91 10.00 9.34
N GLN A 141 -9.14 10.36 8.98
CA GLN A 141 -10.33 9.89 9.68
C GLN A 141 -10.49 8.37 9.49
N LEU A 142 -10.74 7.64 10.56
CA LEU A 142 -11.04 6.21 10.50
C LEU A 142 -12.34 5.99 9.72
N LEU A 143 -12.25 5.21 8.65
CA LEU A 143 -13.40 4.79 7.84
C LEU A 143 -14.00 3.50 8.38
N TRP A 144 -13.16 2.50 8.61
CA TRP A 144 -13.55 1.22 9.19
C TRP A 144 -12.32 0.50 9.77
N GLU A 145 -12.60 -0.48 10.65
CA GLU A 145 -11.61 -1.35 11.27
C GLU A 145 -12.14 -2.79 11.28
N LYS A 146 -11.23 -3.76 11.15
CA LYS A 146 -11.50 -5.18 11.29
C LYS A 146 -10.41 -5.84 12.14
N ASP A 147 -10.81 -6.76 12.98
CA ASP A 147 -9.90 -7.63 13.71
C ASP A 147 -9.77 -8.98 13.00
N LEU A 148 -8.62 -9.20 12.36
CA LEU A 148 -8.37 -10.42 11.59
C LEU A 148 -8.40 -11.67 12.48
N ILE A 149 -7.99 -11.54 13.75
CA ILE A 149 -7.97 -12.67 14.69
C ILE A 149 -9.40 -13.08 15.03
N SER A 150 -10.23 -12.16 15.48
CA SER A 150 -11.59 -12.47 15.93
C SER A 150 -12.53 -12.79 14.76
N GLU A 151 -12.45 -12.08 13.64
CA GLU A 151 -13.36 -12.25 12.51
C GLU A 151 -13.04 -13.49 11.68
N PHE A 152 -11.75 -13.78 11.44
CA PHE A 152 -11.34 -14.86 10.53
C PHE A 152 -10.62 -16.03 11.22
N GLU A 153 -10.54 -16.02 12.54
CA GLU A 153 -9.77 -17.00 13.33
C GLU A 153 -8.32 -17.09 12.86
N SER A 154 -7.76 -15.90 12.54
CA SER A 154 -6.36 -15.76 12.12
C SER A 154 -5.42 -16.02 13.29
N SER A 155 -4.24 -16.54 12.99
CA SER A 155 -3.22 -16.76 14.01
C SER A 155 -2.07 -15.77 13.83
N LYS A 156 -1.71 -15.10 14.90
CA LYS A 156 -0.48 -14.32 14.97
C LYS A 156 0.71 -15.27 14.72
N ILE A 157 1.56 -14.93 13.78
CA ILE A 157 2.86 -15.60 13.57
C ILE A 157 3.94 -14.91 14.41
N PHE A 158 5.16 -15.45 14.47
CA PHE A 158 6.22 -15.05 15.41
C PHE A 158 6.34 -13.55 15.65
N PHE A 159 6.39 -12.75 14.58
CA PHE A 159 6.56 -11.30 14.65
C PHE A 159 5.25 -10.53 14.42
N GLY A 160 4.10 -11.15 14.59
CA GLY A 160 2.80 -10.56 14.31
C GLY A 160 2.45 -10.58 12.83
N PHE A 161 1.45 -9.78 12.43
CA PHE A 161 1.05 -9.65 11.03
C PHE A 161 2.02 -8.76 10.28
N GLY A 162 2.65 -9.28 9.23
CA GLY A 162 3.67 -8.57 8.45
C GLY A 162 3.42 -8.55 6.94
N SER A 163 2.45 -9.32 6.44
CA SER A 163 2.02 -9.26 5.05
C SER A 163 1.38 -7.90 4.75
N SER A 164 1.85 -7.22 3.71
CA SER A 164 1.34 -5.90 3.32
C SER A 164 0.08 -6.02 2.48
N PRO A 165 -0.97 -5.21 2.74
CA PRO A 165 -2.20 -5.21 1.96
C PRO A 165 -1.93 -4.79 0.51
N LEU A 166 -2.84 -5.17 -0.39
CA LEU A 166 -2.78 -4.82 -1.79
C LEU A 166 -4.09 -4.19 -2.22
N ILE A 167 -4.03 -2.98 -2.76
CA ILE A 167 -5.18 -2.28 -3.34
C ILE A 167 -5.14 -2.45 -4.86
N ILE A 168 -6.27 -2.85 -5.43
CA ILE A 168 -6.51 -2.93 -6.87
C ILE A 168 -7.86 -2.29 -7.14
N ASP A 169 -7.85 -1.13 -7.78
CA ASP A 169 -9.02 -0.30 -7.97
C ASP A 169 -9.72 0.00 -6.63
N GLU A 170 -10.94 -0.48 -6.42
CA GLU A 170 -11.73 -0.34 -5.19
C GLU A 170 -11.67 -1.61 -4.31
N LYS A 171 -10.84 -2.59 -4.67
CA LYS A 171 -10.67 -3.86 -3.95
C LYS A 171 -9.42 -3.83 -3.09
N LEU A 172 -9.54 -4.38 -1.90
CA LEU A 172 -8.46 -4.58 -0.96
C LEU A 172 -8.22 -6.07 -0.74
N ILE A 173 -7.04 -6.55 -1.08
CA ILE A 173 -6.62 -7.94 -0.88
C ILE A 173 -5.74 -8.02 0.37
N VAL A 174 -6.09 -8.92 1.28
CA VAL A 174 -5.38 -9.14 2.54
C VAL A 174 -5.18 -10.63 2.79
N MET A 175 -3.95 -11.00 3.12
CA MET A 175 -3.66 -12.33 3.66
C MET A 175 -4.13 -12.38 5.12
N ALA A 176 -5.28 -12.99 5.36
CA ALA A 176 -5.82 -13.17 6.71
C ALA A 176 -5.14 -14.34 7.45
N GLY A 177 -4.83 -15.43 6.74
CA GLY A 177 -4.14 -16.59 7.30
C GLY A 177 -4.92 -17.30 8.41
N GLY A 178 -6.23 -17.30 8.30
CA GLY A 178 -7.16 -17.78 9.33
C GLY A 178 -7.90 -19.05 8.94
N LYS A 179 -8.55 -19.69 9.94
CA LYS A 179 -9.36 -20.88 9.72
C LYS A 179 -10.62 -20.60 8.90
N LYS A 180 -11.16 -19.38 8.96
CA LYS A 180 -12.36 -18.98 8.21
C LYS A 180 -12.04 -18.38 6.85
N ALA A 181 -10.79 -17.96 6.63
CA ALA A 181 -10.30 -17.45 5.35
C ALA A 181 -8.77 -17.38 5.36
N GLY A 182 -8.12 -17.85 4.32
CA GLY A 182 -6.69 -17.66 4.09
C GLY A 182 -6.41 -16.26 3.52
N CYS A 183 -7.20 -15.86 2.53
CA CYS A 183 -7.19 -14.55 1.91
C CYS A 183 -8.60 -13.95 1.87
N ILE A 184 -8.69 -12.65 1.98
CA ILE A 184 -9.94 -11.89 1.88
C ILE A 184 -9.80 -10.78 0.85
N CYS A 185 -10.89 -10.53 0.13
CA CYS A 185 -11.07 -9.34 -0.68
C CYS A 185 -12.18 -8.50 -0.07
N LEU A 186 -11.90 -7.24 0.15
CA LEU A 186 -12.82 -6.28 0.75
C LEU A 186 -13.09 -5.12 -0.20
N ASP A 187 -14.26 -4.51 -0.08
CA ASP A 187 -14.51 -3.17 -0.60
C ASP A 187 -13.73 -2.16 0.27
N ILE A 188 -12.89 -1.36 -0.37
CA ILE A 188 -12.00 -0.43 0.35
C ILE A 188 -12.75 0.68 1.08
N LYS A 189 -13.96 1.05 0.61
CA LYS A 189 -14.72 2.20 1.15
C LYS A 189 -15.35 1.88 2.49
N ASN A 190 -15.82 0.64 2.67
CA ASN A 190 -16.63 0.26 3.82
C ASN A 190 -16.18 -1.03 4.52
N GLY A 191 -15.14 -1.72 4.00
CA GLY A 191 -14.64 -2.97 4.56
C GLY A 191 -15.56 -4.17 4.35
N ALA A 192 -16.58 -4.06 3.49
CA ALA A 192 -17.48 -5.18 3.19
C ALA A 192 -16.71 -6.30 2.48
N ILE A 193 -16.98 -7.54 2.87
CA ILE A 193 -16.35 -8.72 2.24
C ILE A 193 -16.94 -8.91 0.84
N ILE A 194 -16.09 -8.88 -0.19
CA ILE A 194 -16.43 -9.24 -1.56
C ILE A 194 -16.32 -10.75 -1.74
N TRP A 195 -15.18 -11.33 -1.31
CA TRP A 195 -14.99 -12.78 -1.30
C TRP A 195 -13.97 -13.19 -0.23
N LYS A 196 -13.96 -14.48 0.08
CA LYS A 196 -12.99 -15.16 0.95
C LYS A 196 -12.51 -16.43 0.26
N SER A 197 -11.20 -16.68 0.34
CA SER A 197 -10.65 -17.96 -0.09
C SER A 197 -10.86 -19.05 0.97
N GLU A 198 -10.53 -20.27 0.61
CA GLU A 198 -10.33 -21.35 1.57
C GLU A 198 -9.26 -21.00 2.60
N SER A 199 -9.28 -21.75 3.71
CA SER A 199 -8.33 -21.60 4.80
C SER A 199 -6.92 -22.01 4.38
N PHE A 200 -5.94 -21.19 4.76
CA PHE A 200 -4.52 -21.53 4.78
C PHE A 200 -3.79 -20.71 5.85
N LYS A 201 -2.60 -21.13 6.21
CA LYS A 201 -1.79 -20.41 7.20
C LYS A 201 -1.07 -19.23 6.55
N GLY A 202 -1.16 -18.08 7.19
CA GLY A 202 -0.47 -16.86 6.74
C GLY A 202 1.05 -16.97 6.76
N SER A 203 1.69 -16.09 6.02
CA SER A 203 3.13 -15.86 6.02
C SER A 203 3.44 -14.35 6.05
N TYR A 204 4.71 -13.99 5.95
CA TYR A 204 5.13 -12.57 5.81
C TYR A 204 5.15 -12.09 4.36
N ALA A 205 5.00 -12.99 3.40
CA ALA A 205 4.93 -12.60 2.00
C ALA A 205 3.66 -11.78 1.72
N SER A 206 3.78 -10.83 0.83
CA SER A 206 2.67 -9.95 0.47
C SER A 206 2.02 -10.39 -0.85
N PRO A 207 0.69 -10.23 -1.01
CA PRO A 207 -0.02 -10.62 -2.23
C PRO A 207 0.54 -9.89 -3.46
N VAL A 208 0.55 -10.56 -4.59
CA VAL A 208 0.91 -9.98 -5.89
C VAL A 208 -0.16 -10.36 -6.91
N VAL A 209 -0.49 -9.43 -7.82
CA VAL A 209 -1.38 -9.74 -8.95
C VAL A 209 -0.57 -10.09 -10.18
N ALA A 210 -1.05 -11.08 -10.90
CA ALA A 210 -0.51 -11.50 -12.17
C ALA A 210 -1.64 -11.83 -13.15
N LYS A 211 -1.30 -12.03 -14.41
CA LYS A 211 -2.22 -12.55 -15.42
C LYS A 211 -1.76 -13.94 -15.85
N ILE A 212 -2.60 -14.96 -15.65
CA ILE A 212 -2.32 -16.35 -16.03
C ILE A 212 -3.46 -16.85 -16.90
N GLY A 213 -3.13 -17.31 -18.12
CA GLY A 213 -4.13 -17.80 -19.05
C GLY A 213 -5.19 -16.77 -19.46
N GLY A 214 -4.85 -15.47 -19.36
CA GLY A 214 -5.78 -14.37 -19.64
C GLY A 214 -6.61 -13.91 -18.44
N GLU A 215 -6.60 -14.64 -17.32
CA GLU A 215 -7.30 -14.29 -16.09
C GLU A 215 -6.40 -13.52 -15.12
N ASP A 216 -6.97 -12.54 -14.42
CA ASP A 216 -6.29 -11.82 -13.35
C ASP A 216 -6.35 -12.67 -12.06
N VAL A 217 -5.19 -12.91 -11.49
CA VAL A 217 -5.02 -13.77 -10.32
C VAL A 217 -4.26 -13.07 -9.21
N VAL A 218 -4.52 -13.48 -7.97
CA VAL A 218 -3.74 -13.13 -6.79
C VAL A 218 -2.80 -14.29 -6.46
N LEU A 219 -1.51 -14.01 -6.44
CA LEU A 219 -0.47 -14.94 -6.01
C LEU A 219 -0.17 -14.70 -4.53
N LEU A 220 -0.23 -15.76 -3.73
CA LEU A 220 0.00 -15.72 -2.29
C LEU A 220 0.99 -16.82 -1.92
N PHE A 221 2.22 -16.43 -1.59
CA PHE A 221 3.17 -17.36 -1.01
C PHE A 221 2.86 -17.49 0.48
N GLN A 222 2.06 -18.48 0.81
CA GLN A 222 1.60 -18.78 2.16
C GLN A 222 2.54 -19.80 2.84
N ARG A 223 2.33 -20.12 4.13
CA ARG A 223 3.26 -20.94 4.91
C ARG A 223 3.53 -22.32 4.32
N ASP A 224 2.51 -22.94 3.74
CA ASP A 224 2.57 -24.33 3.27
C ASP A 224 2.75 -24.43 1.74
N GLY A 225 2.88 -23.29 1.01
CA GLY A 225 3.09 -23.26 -0.43
C GLY A 225 2.63 -21.98 -1.14
N LEU A 226 2.37 -22.08 -2.44
CA LEU A 226 1.85 -21.00 -3.28
C LEU A 226 0.38 -21.27 -3.57
N SER A 227 -0.47 -20.28 -3.31
CA SER A 227 -1.87 -20.28 -3.75
C SER A 227 -2.05 -19.31 -4.92
N ILE A 228 -2.80 -19.73 -5.93
CA ILE A 228 -3.17 -18.94 -7.09
C ILE A 228 -4.69 -18.77 -7.02
N LEU A 229 -5.16 -17.57 -6.69
CA LEU A 229 -6.60 -17.31 -6.52
C LEU A 229 -7.09 -16.41 -7.65
N LYS A 230 -8.29 -16.67 -8.18
CA LYS A 230 -8.93 -15.72 -9.10
C LYS A 230 -9.22 -14.41 -8.39
N LEU A 231 -8.87 -13.29 -9.00
CA LEU A 231 -9.13 -11.96 -8.46
C LEU A 231 -10.63 -11.65 -8.39
N THR A 232 -11.44 -12.32 -9.20
CA THR A 232 -12.89 -12.10 -9.29
C THR A 232 -13.65 -12.63 -8.07
N ASP A 233 -13.33 -13.84 -7.61
CA ASP A 233 -14.13 -14.57 -6.61
C ASP A 233 -13.33 -15.31 -5.54
N GLY A 234 -11.98 -15.26 -5.61
CA GLY A 234 -11.10 -15.91 -4.64
C GLY A 234 -11.02 -17.44 -4.76
N SER A 235 -11.58 -18.02 -5.83
CA SER A 235 -11.48 -19.47 -6.07
C SER A 235 -10.04 -19.86 -6.40
N ASN A 236 -9.62 -21.03 -5.89
CA ASN A 236 -8.28 -21.55 -6.08
C ASN A 236 -8.10 -22.13 -7.48
N MET A 237 -6.99 -21.80 -8.13
CA MET A 237 -6.61 -22.33 -9.45
C MET A 237 -5.43 -23.31 -9.39
N GLY A 238 -4.79 -23.45 -8.23
CA GLY A 238 -3.63 -24.30 -8.02
C GLY A 238 -2.89 -24.02 -6.72
#